data_ceed55abd9958e0157a41f3de9875c6f
#
_entry.id   ceed55abd9958e0157a41f3de9875c6f
#
_cell.length_a   1.000
_cell.length_b   1.000
_cell.length_c   1.000
_cell.angle_alpha   90.00
_cell.angle_beta   90.00
_cell.angle_gamma   90.00
#
_symmetry.space_group_name_H-M   'P 1'
#
loop_
_entity.id
_entity.type
_entity.pdbx_description
1 polymer ?
#
loop_
_entity_poly.entity_id
_entity_poly.type
_entity_poly.pdbx_seq_one_letter_code
_entity_poly.pdbx_strand_id
1 'polypeptide(L)'
;MKKNLVNKLFIDEVKRKRHIILFSFLIILISILSIYSITNGGQVTEFMDIIFDLILKNWYAILLFLIPLIVLIILSKKKILNFSKQNLKGFAIKITSAVVIQLIALLCVNFINTSDIYSNKNLYYNTHVPKLTAKKMGFLTTMRLDLQRYIFGFEEKLTLETNAIADEEKEEDYNITYIDFDKLIQDEKDGAIKDMDEYFSSQEASKKNQYTGMFKGKNLIAIVGESFSSLVIREDLTPNLYKLYNEGFQFDNFYTPIFPVSTADGEYITDTSLIPKEGVWSFKEIIGNYVPYSYANVFEKMGYSSNAYHNHTATYYERDKYIETMGYNSYLAVGTGLENRMDTSNWPNSDYEMMKTTIDDYINNEKFMAYYMTVSGHMNYTKMGNAMTYKNWEQVKDLPYSERAKGYLAANIELDKAVGELLNRLEQAGKLEDTVIVISGDHYPYGLTIDEINELSTYARDEKFEKVKMPFLIWSGSMKEPIKVEKIGSSLDVLPTVLNLFGAEFDSRLLMGRDILSDTEPLVIFSDRSFITDKGKYNAVTEEFIPNNEKEVTLYTCGLTVYNYAHIGNLRTY
;
A
#
# COMPACT_ATOMS: atom_id res chain seq x y z
N MET A 1 41.18 9.51 -42.40
CA MET A 1 40.22 8.79 -41.53
C MET A 1 39.43 9.68 -40.54
N LYS A 2 40.05 10.62 -39.79
CA LYS A 2 39.33 11.53 -38.86
C LYS A 2 38.25 12.43 -39.50
N LYS A 3 38.43 12.93 -40.74
CA LYS A 3 37.45 13.76 -41.45
C LYS A 3 36.16 13.00 -41.86
N ASN A 4 36.24 11.72 -42.11
CA ASN A 4 35.07 10.90 -42.47
C ASN A 4 34.20 10.49 -41.27
N LEU A 5 34.75 10.40 -40.07
CA LEU A 5 33.99 10.10 -38.88
C LEU A 5 33.15 11.31 -38.44
N VAL A 6 33.74 12.51 -38.54
CA VAL A 6 33.07 13.77 -38.19
C VAL A 6 31.95 14.09 -39.20
N ASN A 7 32.15 13.78 -40.50
CA ASN A 7 31.09 14.00 -41.49
C ASN A 7 29.92 13.01 -41.39
N LYS A 8 30.10 11.82 -40.83
CA LYS A 8 29.02 10.86 -40.53
C LYS A 8 28.16 11.28 -39.36
N LEU A 9 28.68 12.07 -38.43
CA LEU A 9 27.94 12.59 -37.27
C LEU A 9 27.02 13.78 -37.60
N PHE A 10 27.22 14.43 -38.76
CA PHE A 10 26.39 15.56 -39.23
C PHE A 10 25.44 15.12 -40.33
N ILE A 11 24.29 14.64 -39.92
CA ILE A 11 23.14 14.34 -40.80
C ILE A 11 22.72 15.64 -41.50
N ASP A 12 22.23 15.54 -42.76
CA ASP A 12 21.73 16.72 -43.49
C ASP A 12 20.60 17.45 -42.73
N GLU A 13 20.33 18.70 -43.13
CA GLU A 13 19.39 19.58 -42.37
C GLU A 13 18.00 18.95 -42.25
N VAL A 14 17.49 18.27 -43.26
CA VAL A 14 16.17 17.63 -43.25
C VAL A 14 16.14 16.45 -42.29
N LYS A 15 17.18 15.60 -42.33
CA LYS A 15 17.29 14.47 -41.39
C LYS A 15 17.44 14.96 -39.97
N ARG A 16 18.25 16.01 -39.70
CA ARG A 16 18.40 16.61 -38.38
C ARG A 16 17.08 17.15 -37.83
N LYS A 17 16.33 17.88 -38.64
CA LYS A 17 15.02 18.37 -38.29
C LYS A 17 14.08 17.25 -37.89
N ARG A 18 14.03 16.15 -38.68
CA ARG A 18 13.23 14.96 -38.38
C ARG A 18 13.67 14.29 -37.08
N HIS A 19 14.99 14.16 -36.85
CA HIS A 19 15.49 13.56 -35.59
C HIS A 19 15.19 14.40 -34.37
N ILE A 20 15.29 15.72 -34.42
CA ILE A 20 14.95 16.60 -33.29
C ILE A 20 13.46 16.49 -32.97
N ILE A 21 12.58 16.52 -33.98
CA ILE A 21 11.14 16.38 -33.79
C ILE A 21 10.81 15.01 -33.23
N LEU A 22 11.40 13.93 -33.78
CA LEU A 22 11.20 12.56 -33.30
C LEU A 22 11.70 12.39 -31.86
N PHE A 23 12.87 12.93 -31.54
CA PHE A 23 13.44 12.85 -30.20
C PHE A 23 12.60 13.63 -29.18
N SER A 24 12.12 14.83 -29.56
CA SER A 24 11.20 15.59 -28.72
C SER A 24 9.88 14.88 -28.50
N PHE A 25 9.34 14.23 -29.54
CA PHE A 25 8.15 13.38 -29.44
C PHE A 25 8.39 12.18 -28.53
N LEU A 26 9.54 11.52 -28.65
CA LEU A 26 9.90 10.37 -27.82
C LEU A 26 10.03 10.76 -26.34
N ILE A 27 10.67 11.90 -26.04
CA ILE A 27 10.75 12.44 -24.66
C ILE A 27 9.35 12.69 -24.09
N ILE A 28 8.47 13.32 -24.88
CA ILE A 28 7.10 13.59 -24.45
C ILE A 28 6.33 12.28 -24.23
N LEU A 29 6.48 11.32 -25.14
CA LEU A 29 5.84 10.01 -25.02
C LEU A 29 6.31 9.25 -23.78
N ILE A 30 7.63 9.22 -23.54
CA ILE A 30 8.20 8.62 -22.32
C ILE A 30 7.73 9.37 -21.06
N SER A 31 7.53 10.68 -21.14
CA SER A 31 7.00 11.48 -20.04
C SER A 31 5.51 11.21 -19.73
N ILE A 32 4.75 10.82 -20.73
CA ILE A 32 3.32 10.46 -20.60
C ILE A 32 3.18 9.02 -20.10
N LEU A 33 4.02 8.11 -20.60
CA LEU A 33 4.08 6.73 -20.15
C LEU A 33 4.99 6.68 -18.91
N SER A 34 4.42 6.57 -17.72
CA SER A 34 5.26 6.36 -16.55
C SER A 34 6.07 5.07 -16.69
N ILE A 35 7.33 5.09 -16.27
CA ILE A 35 8.21 3.90 -16.33
C ILE A 35 7.61 2.76 -15.50
N TYR A 36 6.96 3.09 -14.41
CA TYR A 36 6.19 2.16 -13.58
C TYR A 36 5.14 1.38 -14.39
N SER A 37 4.42 2.06 -15.31
CA SER A 37 3.45 1.40 -16.20
C SER A 37 4.10 0.47 -17.21
N ILE A 38 5.35 0.73 -17.63
CA ILE A 38 6.08 -0.12 -18.58
C ILE A 38 6.59 -1.39 -17.90
N THR A 39 7.04 -1.29 -16.65
CA THR A 39 7.57 -2.43 -15.87
C THR A 39 6.47 -3.36 -15.37
N ASN A 40 5.26 -2.86 -15.18
CA ASN A 40 4.09 -3.60 -14.72
C ASN A 40 3.05 -3.80 -15.85
N GLY A 41 3.50 -4.13 -17.06
CA GLY A 41 2.67 -4.21 -18.28
C GLY A 41 1.44 -5.13 -18.17
N GLY A 42 1.48 -6.17 -17.34
CA GLY A 42 0.32 -7.02 -17.03
C GLY A 42 -0.81 -6.24 -16.33
N GLN A 43 -0.46 -5.42 -15.34
CA GLN A 43 -1.42 -4.56 -14.63
C GLN A 43 -1.96 -3.45 -15.53
N VAL A 44 -1.13 -2.87 -16.41
CA VAL A 44 -1.57 -1.80 -17.32
C VAL A 44 -2.68 -2.29 -18.26
N THR A 45 -2.64 -3.54 -18.71
CA THR A 45 -3.69 -4.08 -19.59
C THR A 45 -5.01 -4.29 -18.87
N GLU A 46 -4.97 -4.59 -17.58
CA GLU A 46 -6.14 -4.77 -16.71
C GLU A 46 -6.87 -3.44 -16.43
N PHE A 47 -6.11 -2.34 -16.41
CA PHE A 47 -6.61 -0.99 -16.13
C PHE A 47 -6.79 -0.11 -17.40
N MET A 48 -6.77 -0.68 -18.60
CA MET A 48 -6.83 0.09 -19.86
C MET A 48 -8.06 0.98 -19.94
N ASP A 49 -9.23 0.52 -19.50
CA ASP A 49 -10.47 1.31 -19.53
C ASP A 49 -10.37 2.56 -18.66
N ILE A 50 -9.77 2.42 -17.47
CA ILE A 50 -9.55 3.53 -16.53
C ILE A 50 -8.49 4.48 -17.08
N ILE A 51 -7.43 3.94 -17.69
CA ILE A 51 -6.41 4.75 -18.36
C ILE A 51 -7.05 5.58 -19.47
N PHE A 52 -7.94 5.00 -20.28
CA PHE A 52 -8.68 5.74 -21.30
C PHE A 52 -9.58 6.83 -20.70
N ASP A 53 -10.33 6.53 -19.65
CA ASP A 53 -11.16 7.52 -18.95
C ASP A 53 -10.32 8.65 -18.35
N LEU A 54 -9.19 8.35 -17.71
CA LEU A 54 -8.26 9.33 -17.18
C LEU A 54 -7.63 10.19 -18.29
N ILE A 55 -7.29 9.60 -19.43
CA ILE A 55 -6.80 10.31 -20.61
C ILE A 55 -7.87 11.27 -21.12
N LEU A 56 -9.11 10.80 -21.27
CA LEU A 56 -10.24 11.61 -21.73
C LEU A 56 -10.57 12.73 -20.73
N LYS A 57 -10.54 12.46 -19.44
CA LYS A 57 -10.80 13.45 -18.39
C LYS A 57 -9.69 14.51 -18.29
N ASN A 58 -8.43 14.13 -18.56
CA ASN A 58 -7.26 15.00 -18.46
C ASN A 58 -6.64 15.35 -19.83
N TRP A 59 -7.41 15.32 -20.91
CA TRP A 59 -6.92 15.60 -22.28
C TRP A 59 -6.19 16.96 -22.40
N TYR A 60 -6.59 17.95 -21.59
CA TYR A 60 -5.96 19.26 -21.55
C TYR A 60 -4.52 19.20 -21.03
N ALA A 61 -4.22 18.32 -20.06
CA ALA A 61 -2.86 18.12 -19.56
C ALA A 61 -1.96 17.54 -20.66
N ILE A 62 -2.47 16.56 -21.44
CA ILE A 62 -1.77 15.99 -22.58
C ILE A 62 -1.49 17.07 -23.64
N LEU A 63 -2.46 17.93 -23.92
CA LEU A 63 -2.25 19.06 -24.84
C LEU A 63 -1.18 20.02 -24.32
N LEU A 64 -1.15 20.34 -23.03
CA LEU A 64 -0.11 21.16 -22.42
C LEU A 64 1.28 20.54 -22.61
N PHE A 65 1.43 19.21 -22.43
CA PHE A 65 2.68 18.49 -22.72
C PHE A 65 3.07 18.53 -24.20
N LEU A 66 2.11 18.60 -25.12
CA LEU A 66 2.36 18.70 -26.56
C LEU A 66 2.72 20.13 -27.02
N ILE A 67 2.42 21.18 -26.24
CA ILE A 67 2.72 22.58 -26.62
C ILE A 67 4.18 22.76 -27.05
N PRO A 68 5.21 22.31 -26.32
CA PRO A 68 6.60 22.48 -26.73
C PRO A 68 6.90 21.86 -28.12
N LEU A 69 6.31 20.69 -28.40
CA LEU A 69 6.44 20.02 -29.67
C LEU A 69 5.74 20.80 -30.81
N ILE A 70 4.52 21.27 -30.55
CA ILE A 70 3.75 22.08 -31.49
C ILE A 70 4.50 23.38 -31.81
N VAL A 71 5.00 24.06 -30.78
CA VAL A 71 5.82 25.28 -30.94
C VAL A 71 7.08 24.97 -31.77
N LEU A 72 7.78 23.88 -31.48
CA LEU A 72 8.96 23.46 -32.23
C LEU A 72 8.62 23.24 -33.73
N ILE A 73 7.51 22.57 -34.01
CA ILE A 73 7.03 22.32 -35.39
C ILE A 73 6.69 23.65 -36.09
N ILE A 74 5.96 24.55 -35.41
CA ILE A 74 5.57 25.86 -35.96
C ILE A 74 6.81 26.70 -36.27
N LEU A 75 7.73 26.85 -35.31
CA LEU A 75 8.97 27.60 -35.48
C LEU A 75 9.86 27.01 -36.58
N SER A 76 9.86 25.69 -36.69
CA SER A 76 10.57 24.97 -37.72
C SER A 76 9.94 25.20 -39.12
N LYS A 77 8.59 25.15 -39.22
CA LYS A 77 7.88 25.44 -40.48
C LYS A 77 8.06 26.91 -40.93
N LYS A 78 8.03 27.83 -39.97
CA LYS A 78 8.28 29.27 -40.22
C LYS A 78 9.76 29.61 -40.50
N LYS A 79 10.65 28.58 -40.56
CA LYS A 79 12.10 28.75 -40.75
C LYS A 79 12.79 29.68 -39.74
N ILE A 80 12.18 29.87 -38.56
CA ILE A 80 12.77 30.65 -37.46
C ILE A 80 13.92 29.85 -36.83
N LEU A 81 13.77 28.49 -36.74
CA LEU A 81 14.82 27.63 -36.27
C LEU A 81 15.80 27.29 -37.37
N ASN A 82 17.07 27.54 -37.13
CA ASN A 82 18.15 27.24 -38.07
C ASN A 82 18.70 25.81 -37.76
N PHE A 83 18.48 24.90 -38.71
CA PHE A 83 18.98 23.51 -38.67
C PHE A 83 20.24 23.31 -39.48
N SER A 84 20.93 24.38 -39.91
CA SER A 84 22.17 24.29 -40.68
C SER A 84 23.26 23.49 -39.92
N LYS A 85 24.24 22.99 -40.68
CA LYS A 85 25.42 22.33 -40.10
C LYS A 85 26.11 23.28 -39.13
N GLN A 86 26.28 22.82 -37.89
CA GLN A 86 27.08 23.55 -36.92
C GLN A 86 28.56 23.23 -37.15
N ASN A 87 29.40 24.22 -36.96
CA ASN A 87 30.83 24.00 -36.86
C ASN A 87 31.17 23.36 -35.52
N LEU A 88 32.35 22.76 -35.39
CA LEU A 88 32.81 22.07 -34.19
C LEU A 88 32.78 22.98 -32.96
N LYS A 89 33.11 24.28 -33.13
CA LYS A 89 33.05 25.29 -32.07
C LYS A 89 31.62 25.49 -31.53
N GLY A 90 30.64 25.67 -32.39
CA GLY A 90 29.24 25.84 -31.95
C GLY A 90 28.66 24.62 -31.28
N PHE A 91 29.07 23.42 -31.70
CA PHE A 91 28.71 22.16 -31.03
C PHE A 91 29.35 22.05 -29.64
N ALA A 92 30.65 22.36 -29.55
CA ALA A 92 31.38 22.36 -28.27
C ALA A 92 30.77 23.36 -27.26
N ILE A 93 30.44 24.57 -27.70
CA ILE A 93 29.80 25.59 -26.85
C ILE A 93 28.47 25.06 -26.28
N LYS A 94 27.62 24.41 -27.09
CA LYS A 94 26.34 23.87 -26.62
C LYS A 94 26.50 22.75 -25.61
N ILE A 95 27.44 21.83 -25.87
CA ILE A 95 27.74 20.77 -24.89
C ILE A 95 28.27 21.35 -23.58
N THR A 96 29.24 22.28 -23.69
CA THR A 96 29.78 22.95 -22.49
C THR A 96 28.68 23.70 -21.73
N SER A 97 27.79 24.43 -22.44
CA SER A 97 26.68 25.11 -21.79
C SER A 97 25.73 24.13 -21.10
N ALA A 98 25.39 23.01 -21.74
CA ALA A 98 24.55 21.97 -21.13
C ALA A 98 25.20 21.37 -19.88
N VAL A 99 26.49 21.08 -19.92
CA VAL A 99 27.27 20.59 -18.79
C VAL A 99 27.30 21.61 -17.65
N VAL A 100 27.54 22.89 -17.97
CA VAL A 100 27.54 23.98 -16.97
C VAL A 100 26.17 24.13 -16.32
N ILE A 101 25.09 24.12 -17.10
CA ILE A 101 23.71 24.16 -16.55
C ILE A 101 23.46 22.96 -15.63
N GLN A 102 23.87 21.77 -16.04
CA GLN A 102 23.72 20.56 -15.21
C GLN A 102 24.54 20.65 -13.91
N LEU A 103 25.75 21.19 -13.96
CA LEU A 103 26.58 21.42 -12.77
C LEU A 103 25.93 22.44 -11.83
N ILE A 104 25.38 23.52 -12.36
CA ILE A 104 24.64 24.52 -11.56
C ILE A 104 23.41 23.86 -10.90
N ALA A 105 22.65 23.06 -11.63
CA ALA A 105 21.51 22.33 -11.07
C ALA A 105 21.93 21.38 -9.94
N LEU A 106 23.05 20.64 -10.10
CA LEU A 106 23.60 19.79 -9.06
C LEU A 106 24.09 20.60 -7.84
N LEU A 107 24.69 21.78 -8.06
CA LEU A 107 25.05 22.67 -6.96
C LEU A 107 23.79 23.14 -6.20
N CYS A 108 22.73 23.52 -6.92
CA CYS A 108 21.47 23.88 -6.28
C CYS A 108 20.90 22.73 -5.43
N VAL A 109 20.90 21.51 -5.95
CA VAL A 109 20.44 20.32 -5.19
C VAL A 109 21.27 20.09 -3.92
N ASN A 110 22.59 20.33 -3.98
CA ASN A 110 23.50 20.05 -2.86
C ASN A 110 23.57 21.15 -1.80
N PHE A 111 23.25 22.40 -2.15
CA PHE A 111 23.50 23.55 -1.26
C PHE A 111 22.24 24.38 -0.93
N ILE A 112 21.10 24.14 -1.61
CA ILE A 112 19.86 24.84 -1.32
C ILE A 112 18.95 23.92 -0.52
N ASN A 113 18.52 24.39 0.65
CA ASN A 113 17.57 23.66 1.54
C ASN A 113 18.07 22.26 1.93
N THR A 114 19.19 22.22 2.65
CA THR A 114 19.86 20.95 3.03
C THR A 114 19.50 20.47 4.43
N SER A 115 18.75 21.25 5.21
CA SER A 115 18.45 20.97 6.61
C SER A 115 17.21 20.10 6.84
N ASP A 116 16.44 19.81 5.80
CA ASP A 116 15.22 19.00 5.86
C ASP A 116 15.52 17.55 5.48
N ILE A 117 14.91 16.60 6.17
CA ILE A 117 14.96 15.15 5.86
C ILE A 117 14.59 14.88 4.41
N TYR A 118 13.57 15.56 3.91
CA TYR A 118 13.17 15.55 2.52
C TYR A 118 13.75 16.72 1.73
N SER A 119 14.99 17.13 2.10
CA SER A 119 15.74 18.13 1.33
C SER A 119 15.93 17.68 -0.11
N ASN A 120 16.19 18.64 -0.99
CA ASN A 120 16.50 18.33 -2.39
C ASN A 120 17.66 17.33 -2.51
N LYS A 121 18.66 17.46 -1.66
CA LYS A 121 19.81 16.53 -1.60
C LYS A 121 19.39 15.11 -1.23
N ASN A 122 18.60 14.97 -0.17
CA ASN A 122 18.16 13.65 0.28
C ASN A 122 17.23 12.99 -0.74
N LEU A 123 16.24 13.68 -1.26
CA LEU A 123 15.36 13.19 -2.32
C LEU A 123 16.11 12.81 -3.61
N TYR A 124 17.23 13.46 -3.90
CA TYR A 124 18.03 13.17 -5.08
C TYR A 124 18.93 11.95 -4.92
N TYR A 125 19.57 11.78 -3.75
CA TYR A 125 20.62 10.79 -3.54
C TYR A 125 20.25 9.66 -2.59
N ASN A 126 19.44 9.91 -1.57
CA ASN A 126 19.33 9.06 -0.39
C ASN A 126 17.95 8.45 -0.15
N THR A 127 16.88 9.08 -0.64
CA THR A 127 15.51 8.62 -0.38
C THR A 127 14.68 8.50 -1.66
N HIS A 128 13.68 7.62 -1.63
CA HIS A 128 12.76 7.41 -2.75
C HIS A 128 11.32 7.80 -2.36
N VAL A 129 10.99 9.08 -2.51
CA VAL A 129 9.63 9.61 -2.30
C VAL A 129 9.18 10.37 -3.57
N PRO A 130 8.66 9.64 -4.59
CA PRO A 130 8.37 10.19 -5.91
C PRO A 130 7.49 11.44 -5.90
N LYS A 131 6.44 11.48 -5.06
CA LYS A 131 5.54 12.64 -4.97
C LYS A 131 6.26 13.91 -4.49
N LEU A 132 7.09 13.80 -3.45
CA LEU A 132 7.87 14.93 -2.94
C LEU A 132 8.98 15.31 -3.91
N THR A 133 9.63 14.32 -4.54
CA THR A 133 10.64 14.55 -5.58
C THR A 133 10.05 15.31 -6.76
N ALA A 134 8.86 14.91 -7.24
CA ALA A 134 8.16 15.61 -8.32
C ALA A 134 7.76 17.05 -7.93
N LYS A 135 7.32 17.25 -6.69
CA LYS A 135 6.98 18.59 -6.17
C LYS A 135 8.20 19.50 -6.09
N LYS A 136 9.32 19.01 -5.52
CA LYS A 136 10.52 19.84 -5.23
C LYS A 136 11.47 19.98 -6.43
N MET A 137 11.58 18.97 -7.28
CA MET A 137 12.55 18.94 -8.40
C MET A 137 11.93 18.79 -9.79
N GLY A 138 10.62 18.68 -9.85
CA GLY A 138 9.87 18.56 -11.09
C GLY A 138 9.84 17.14 -11.68
N PHE A 139 8.83 16.91 -12.52
CA PHE A 139 8.48 15.58 -13.04
C PHE A 139 9.60 14.91 -13.84
N LEU A 140 10.30 15.66 -14.72
CA LEU A 140 11.38 15.10 -15.55
C LEU A 140 12.59 14.64 -14.73
N THR A 141 12.91 15.33 -13.64
CA THR A 141 13.98 14.93 -12.71
C THR A 141 13.59 13.65 -11.99
N THR A 142 12.36 13.56 -11.52
CA THR A 142 11.82 12.37 -10.85
C THR A 142 11.89 11.15 -11.76
N MET A 143 11.33 11.25 -12.98
CA MET A 143 11.40 10.17 -13.97
C MET A 143 12.82 9.70 -14.26
N ARG A 144 13.76 10.64 -14.38
CA ARG A 144 15.17 10.29 -14.62
C ARG A 144 15.75 9.54 -13.41
N LEU A 145 15.45 9.98 -12.19
CA LEU A 145 15.90 9.31 -10.98
C LEU A 145 15.28 7.91 -10.85
N ASP A 146 14.00 7.76 -11.14
CA ASP A 146 13.30 6.47 -11.10
C ASP A 146 13.89 5.50 -12.12
N LEU A 147 14.13 5.96 -13.35
CA LEU A 147 14.80 5.15 -14.38
C LEU A 147 16.22 4.75 -13.97
N GLN A 148 16.97 5.67 -13.40
CA GLN A 148 18.33 5.40 -12.92
C GLN A 148 18.31 4.35 -11.80
N ARG A 149 17.41 4.48 -10.84
CA ARG A 149 17.22 3.56 -9.72
C ARG A 149 16.78 2.17 -10.19
N TYR A 150 15.88 2.12 -11.15
CA TYR A 150 15.43 0.87 -11.76
C TYR A 150 16.57 0.12 -12.48
N ILE A 151 17.41 0.83 -13.24
CA ILE A 151 18.48 0.19 -14.03
C ILE A 151 19.68 -0.22 -13.16
N PHE A 152 20.05 0.60 -12.18
CA PHE A 152 21.28 0.43 -11.40
C PHE A 152 21.06 -0.06 -9.98
N GLY A 153 19.81 -0.26 -9.58
CA GLY A 153 19.43 -0.49 -8.18
C GLY A 153 19.50 0.80 -7.35
N PHE A 154 18.83 0.78 -6.23
CA PHE A 154 18.83 1.88 -5.26
C PHE A 154 18.60 1.33 -3.86
N GLU A 155 19.51 1.66 -2.96
CA GLU A 155 19.38 1.41 -1.53
C GLU A 155 19.21 2.75 -0.82
N GLU A 156 18.17 2.88 -0.01
CA GLU A 156 18.01 4.04 0.85
C GLU A 156 19.11 4.02 1.92
N LYS A 157 19.81 5.14 2.09
CA LYS A 157 20.79 5.27 3.17
C LYS A 157 20.08 5.81 4.41
N LEU A 158 19.76 4.89 5.31
CA LEU A 158 19.24 5.20 6.63
C LEU A 158 20.40 5.40 7.58
N THR A 159 20.42 6.50 8.31
CA THR A 159 21.28 6.69 9.47
C THR A 159 20.38 6.78 10.69
N LEU A 160 20.46 5.81 11.57
CA LEU A 160 19.63 5.71 12.76
C LEU A 160 20.32 6.41 13.92
N GLU A 161 19.63 7.30 14.63
CA GLU A 161 20.05 7.75 15.95
C GLU A 161 19.34 6.89 17.00
N THR A 162 20.11 6.12 17.73
CA THR A 162 19.62 5.27 18.81
C THR A 162 19.72 6.02 20.14
N ASN A 163 18.60 6.25 20.77
CA ASN A 163 18.53 6.56 22.19
C ASN A 163 18.24 5.25 22.94
N ALA A 164 19.29 4.57 23.36
CA ALA A 164 19.15 3.37 24.19
C ALA A 164 18.50 3.75 25.53
N ILE A 165 17.26 3.33 25.71
CA ILE A 165 16.63 3.30 27.03
C ILE A 165 16.76 1.86 27.51
N ALA A 166 17.75 1.63 28.36
CA ALA A 166 17.89 0.37 29.08
C ALA A 166 16.96 0.44 30.31
N ASP A 167 15.81 -0.17 30.24
CA ASP A 167 15.05 -0.55 31.43
C ASP A 167 14.75 -2.05 31.37
N GLU A 168 15.23 -2.78 32.37
CA GLU A 168 14.84 -4.17 32.67
C GLU A 168 13.38 -4.17 33.14
N GLU A 169 12.42 -3.91 32.25
CA GLU A 169 11.00 -4.08 32.55
C GLU A 169 10.58 -5.54 32.34
N LYS A 170 9.72 -6.02 33.22
CA LYS A 170 9.30 -7.42 33.32
C LYS A 170 8.60 -7.88 32.03
N GLU A 171 9.14 -8.93 31.38
CA GLU A 171 8.57 -9.61 30.20
C GLU A 171 7.06 -9.96 30.35
N GLU A 172 6.56 -10.10 31.58
CA GLU A 172 5.16 -10.45 31.84
C GLU A 172 4.15 -9.39 31.41
N ASP A 173 4.54 -8.11 31.40
CA ASP A 173 3.62 -6.98 31.16
C ASP A 173 3.62 -6.51 29.68
N TYR A 174 4.55 -7.02 28.86
CA TYR A 174 4.75 -6.57 27.48
C TYR A 174 4.69 -7.74 26.48
N ASN A 175 4.35 -7.42 25.24
CA ASN A 175 4.45 -8.35 24.12
C ASN A 175 5.89 -8.34 23.58
N ILE A 176 6.79 -9.00 24.28
CA ILE A 176 8.21 -9.17 23.93
C ILE A 176 8.63 -10.63 24.05
N THR A 177 9.71 -10.96 23.35
CA THR A 177 10.44 -12.22 23.50
C THR A 177 11.88 -11.92 23.86
N TYR A 178 12.58 -12.88 24.46
CA TYR A 178 13.98 -12.70 24.76
C TYR A 178 14.80 -12.67 23.47
N ILE A 179 15.40 -11.51 23.18
CA ILE A 179 16.37 -11.30 22.10
C ILE A 179 17.59 -10.60 22.69
N ASP A 180 18.76 -11.23 22.57
CA ASP A 180 20.02 -10.65 23.01
C ASP A 180 20.55 -9.67 21.95
N PHE A 181 19.95 -8.49 21.89
CA PHE A 181 20.31 -7.44 20.93
C PHE A 181 21.76 -6.98 21.11
N ASP A 182 22.27 -6.91 22.35
CA ASP A 182 23.65 -6.50 22.60
C ASP A 182 24.64 -7.44 21.92
N LYS A 183 24.36 -8.73 21.99
CA LYS A 183 25.17 -9.75 21.31
C LYS A 183 25.01 -9.68 19.79
N LEU A 184 23.79 -9.50 19.27
CA LEU A 184 23.56 -9.35 17.83
C LEU A 184 24.33 -8.14 17.28
N ILE A 185 24.21 -6.98 17.92
CA ILE A 185 24.90 -5.74 17.54
C ILE A 185 26.43 -5.89 17.60
N GLN A 186 26.94 -6.63 18.62
CA GLN A 186 28.38 -6.85 18.79
C GLN A 186 28.95 -7.80 17.72
N ASP A 187 28.22 -8.87 17.40
CA ASP A 187 28.68 -9.93 16.50
C ASP A 187 28.46 -9.59 15.02
N GLU A 188 27.53 -8.67 14.70
CA GLU A 188 27.18 -8.31 13.33
C GLU A 188 28.25 -7.45 12.65
N LYS A 189 28.60 -7.84 11.42
CA LYS A 189 29.62 -7.18 10.59
C LYS A 189 29.01 -6.36 9.45
N ASP A 190 27.80 -6.67 9.04
CA ASP A 190 27.08 -5.90 8.03
C ASP A 190 26.49 -4.64 8.69
N GLY A 191 26.87 -3.48 8.19
CA GLY A 191 26.45 -2.20 8.77
C GLY A 191 24.95 -1.99 8.73
N ALA A 192 24.27 -2.44 7.67
CA ALA A 192 22.82 -2.27 7.54
C ALA A 192 22.05 -3.18 8.51
N ILE A 193 22.49 -4.43 8.70
CA ILE A 193 21.87 -5.35 9.66
C ILE A 193 22.11 -4.84 11.09
N LYS A 194 23.33 -4.39 11.38
CA LYS A 194 23.65 -3.79 12.67
C LYS A 194 22.76 -2.57 12.98
N ASP A 195 22.60 -1.66 12.01
CA ASP A 195 21.71 -0.50 12.13
C ASP A 195 20.25 -0.94 12.41
N MET A 196 19.80 -2.05 11.80
CA MET A 196 18.48 -2.62 12.06
C MET A 196 18.37 -3.20 13.47
N ASP A 197 19.36 -3.94 13.95
CA ASP A 197 19.41 -4.48 15.31
C ASP A 197 19.39 -3.35 16.35
N GLU A 198 20.18 -2.30 16.14
CA GLU A 198 20.16 -1.09 16.97
C GLU A 198 18.79 -0.40 16.95
N TYR A 199 18.17 -0.29 15.78
CA TYR A 199 16.83 0.28 15.63
C TYR A 199 15.78 -0.52 16.41
N PHE A 200 15.70 -1.83 16.20
CA PHE A 200 14.69 -2.66 16.85
C PHE A 200 14.91 -2.78 18.36
N SER A 201 16.15 -2.82 18.83
CA SER A 201 16.46 -2.79 20.27
C SER A 201 15.96 -1.52 20.96
N SER A 202 15.91 -0.39 20.22
CA SER A 202 15.46 0.89 20.74
C SER A 202 13.95 1.11 20.69
N GLN A 203 13.18 0.17 20.09
CA GLN A 203 11.72 0.33 19.97
C GLN A 203 11.02 0.02 21.29
N GLU A 204 10.00 0.81 21.60
CA GLU A 204 9.08 0.54 22.71
C GLU A 204 8.20 -0.68 22.39
N ALA A 205 8.14 -1.61 23.33
CA ALA A 205 7.25 -2.76 23.23
C ALA A 205 5.80 -2.38 23.55
N SER A 206 4.84 -3.02 22.91
CA SER A 206 3.43 -2.85 23.24
C SER A 206 3.10 -3.57 24.56
N LYS A 207 2.45 -2.87 25.49
CA LYS A 207 1.94 -3.47 26.72
C LYS A 207 0.79 -4.42 26.44
N LYS A 208 0.78 -5.51 27.19
CA LYS A 208 -0.41 -6.36 27.33
C LYS A 208 -1.54 -5.56 27.96
N ASN A 209 -2.76 -5.90 27.65
CA ASN A 209 -3.95 -5.17 28.08
C ASN A 209 -5.07 -6.13 28.52
N GLN A 210 -6.20 -5.59 28.94
CA GLN A 210 -7.35 -6.38 29.42
C GLN A 210 -7.91 -7.39 28.40
N TYR A 211 -7.58 -7.23 27.11
CA TYR A 211 -8.03 -8.11 26.05
C TYR A 211 -6.96 -9.14 25.65
N THR A 212 -5.77 -9.10 26.22
CA THR A 212 -4.69 -10.05 25.91
C THR A 212 -5.16 -11.48 26.18
N GLY A 213 -5.11 -12.32 25.13
CA GLY A 213 -5.55 -13.70 25.23
C GLY A 213 -7.06 -13.92 25.29
N MET A 214 -7.90 -12.89 25.04
CA MET A 214 -9.37 -12.99 25.02
C MET A 214 -9.86 -14.13 24.11
N PHE A 215 -9.15 -14.39 23.03
CA PHE A 215 -9.48 -15.44 22.06
C PHE A 215 -8.51 -16.63 22.11
N LYS A 216 -7.76 -16.80 23.18
CA LYS A 216 -6.82 -17.92 23.32
C LYS A 216 -7.50 -19.27 23.11
N GLY A 217 -6.95 -20.07 22.19
CA GLY A 217 -7.46 -21.40 21.87
C GLY A 217 -8.60 -21.44 20.87
N LYS A 218 -9.17 -20.29 20.45
CA LYS A 218 -10.18 -20.23 19.40
C LYS A 218 -9.58 -20.36 18.00
N ASN A 219 -10.37 -20.75 17.03
CA ASN A 219 -9.98 -20.76 15.61
C ASN A 219 -9.93 -19.34 15.05
N LEU A 220 -9.13 -19.13 14.00
CA LEU A 220 -9.05 -17.86 13.30
C LEU A 220 -9.48 -18.01 11.84
N ILE A 221 -10.32 -17.10 11.37
CA ILE A 221 -10.57 -16.87 9.96
C ILE A 221 -10.23 -15.41 9.66
N ALA A 222 -9.14 -15.21 8.92
CA ALA A 222 -8.68 -13.89 8.50
C ALA A 222 -9.07 -13.65 7.04
N ILE A 223 -9.76 -12.55 6.76
CA ILE A 223 -10.25 -12.18 5.44
C ILE A 223 -9.67 -10.83 5.07
N VAL A 224 -8.92 -10.77 3.98
CA VAL A 224 -8.56 -9.52 3.32
C VAL A 224 -9.57 -9.26 2.21
N GLY A 225 -10.44 -8.27 2.45
CA GLY A 225 -11.52 -7.90 1.53
C GLY A 225 -11.00 -6.98 0.43
N GLU A 226 -11.11 -7.40 -0.83
CA GLU A 226 -10.78 -6.56 -1.98
C GLU A 226 -11.60 -5.28 -1.98
N SER A 227 -10.94 -4.12 -1.88
CA SER A 227 -11.56 -2.79 -1.83
C SER A 227 -12.64 -2.64 -0.74
N PHE A 228 -12.57 -3.42 0.33
CA PHE A 228 -13.59 -3.45 1.37
C PHE A 228 -13.58 -2.17 2.20
N SER A 229 -14.68 -1.45 2.24
CA SER A 229 -14.82 -0.21 3.00
C SER A 229 -16.11 -0.15 3.83
N SER A 230 -16.18 0.78 4.78
CA SER A 230 -17.39 1.01 5.60
C SER A 230 -18.61 1.43 4.78
N LEU A 231 -18.42 1.86 3.54
CA LEU A 231 -19.49 2.24 2.61
C LEU A 231 -20.43 1.07 2.27
N VAL A 232 -19.93 -0.16 2.40
CA VAL A 232 -20.69 -1.38 2.09
C VAL A 232 -21.26 -2.06 3.33
N ILE A 233 -21.00 -1.57 4.54
CA ILE A 233 -21.57 -2.14 5.77
C ILE A 233 -22.96 -1.55 5.98
N ARG A 234 -24.00 -2.26 5.53
CA ARG A 234 -25.39 -1.80 5.48
C ARG A 234 -26.34 -2.90 5.91
N GLU A 235 -27.28 -2.57 6.79
CA GLU A 235 -28.30 -3.52 7.26
C GLU A 235 -29.18 -4.06 6.13
N ASP A 236 -29.51 -3.21 5.15
CA ASP A 236 -30.42 -3.52 4.05
C ASP A 236 -29.78 -4.35 2.91
N LEU A 237 -28.46 -4.28 2.72
CA LEU A 237 -27.76 -4.91 1.59
C LEU A 237 -26.75 -5.98 2.01
N THR A 238 -26.10 -5.78 3.15
CA THR A 238 -25.00 -6.62 3.64
C THR A 238 -25.19 -6.95 5.13
N PRO A 239 -26.31 -7.64 5.48
CA PRO A 239 -26.71 -7.85 6.87
C PRO A 239 -25.69 -8.67 7.68
N ASN A 240 -24.91 -9.54 7.05
CA ASN A 240 -23.89 -10.34 7.74
C ASN A 240 -22.69 -9.48 8.13
N LEU A 241 -22.18 -8.65 7.22
CA LEU A 241 -21.11 -7.68 7.52
C LEU A 241 -21.58 -6.64 8.55
N TYR A 242 -22.84 -6.18 8.43
CA TYR A 242 -23.47 -5.28 9.40
C TYR A 242 -23.53 -5.91 10.79
N LYS A 243 -23.91 -7.19 10.89
CA LYS A 243 -23.90 -7.96 12.13
C LYS A 243 -22.51 -8.03 12.74
N LEU A 244 -21.48 -8.47 11.97
CA LEU A 244 -20.12 -8.58 12.48
C LEU A 244 -19.59 -7.25 13.01
N TYR A 245 -19.87 -6.15 12.30
CA TYR A 245 -19.45 -4.81 12.73
C TYR A 245 -20.15 -4.36 14.01
N ASN A 246 -21.47 -4.57 14.13
CA ASN A 246 -22.24 -4.07 15.26
C ASN A 246 -22.21 -4.97 16.51
N GLU A 247 -21.82 -6.23 16.37
CA GLU A 247 -21.71 -7.20 17.48
C GLU A 247 -20.25 -7.49 17.89
N GLY A 248 -19.25 -7.01 17.12
CA GLY A 248 -17.83 -7.23 17.32
C GLY A 248 -17.08 -6.03 17.88
N PHE A 249 -15.78 -5.97 17.61
CA PHE A 249 -14.98 -4.78 17.83
C PHE A 249 -15.30 -3.74 16.74
N GLN A 250 -15.62 -2.52 17.16
CA GLN A 250 -15.93 -1.38 16.30
C GLN A 250 -14.77 -0.40 16.33
N PHE A 251 -13.92 -0.46 15.32
CA PHE A 251 -12.79 0.47 15.18
C PHE A 251 -13.23 1.70 14.38
N ASP A 252 -13.61 2.77 15.09
CA ASP A 252 -14.18 3.98 14.47
C ASP A 252 -13.16 4.78 13.66
N ASN A 253 -11.86 4.67 13.96
CA ASN A 253 -10.78 5.46 13.38
C ASN A 253 -9.66 4.58 12.81
N PHE A 254 -10.01 3.68 11.90
CA PHE A 254 -9.05 2.80 11.24
C PHE A 254 -8.79 3.23 9.79
N TYR A 255 -7.52 3.16 9.35
CA TYR A 255 -7.07 3.66 8.05
C TYR A 255 -6.22 2.63 7.30
N THR A 256 -6.34 2.61 5.97
CA THR A 256 -5.52 1.78 5.07
C THR A 256 -4.80 2.68 4.06
N PRO A 257 -3.76 3.44 4.46
CA PRO A 257 -3.17 4.50 3.66
C PRO A 257 -2.01 4.05 2.76
N ILE A 258 -1.48 2.82 2.94
CA ILE A 258 -0.28 2.34 2.25
C ILE A 258 -0.67 1.16 1.35
N PHE A 259 -0.61 1.38 0.04
CA PHE A 259 -0.91 0.38 -0.99
C PHE A 259 -0.24 0.76 -2.34
N PRO A 260 1.07 1.06 -2.38
CA PRO A 260 1.72 1.53 -3.61
C PRO A 260 1.67 0.50 -4.75
N VAL A 261 1.59 -0.78 -4.44
CA VAL A 261 1.38 -1.88 -5.41
C VAL A 261 0.01 -2.54 -5.18
N SER A 262 -1.02 -1.72 -4.86
CA SER A 262 -2.42 -2.16 -4.76
C SER A 262 -2.62 -3.32 -3.75
N THR A 263 -3.42 -4.32 -4.11
CA THR A 263 -3.77 -5.49 -3.28
C THR A 263 -2.57 -6.18 -2.64
N ALA A 264 -1.48 -6.38 -3.40
CA ALA A 264 -0.30 -7.09 -2.88
C ALA A 264 0.32 -6.39 -1.67
N ASP A 265 0.36 -5.06 -1.66
CA ASP A 265 0.87 -4.32 -0.50
C ASP A 265 -0.13 -4.27 0.65
N GLY A 266 -1.44 -4.21 0.35
CA GLY A 266 -2.49 -4.31 1.36
C GLY A 266 -2.44 -5.65 2.10
N GLU A 267 -2.28 -6.77 1.38
CA GLU A 267 -2.05 -8.09 1.98
C GLU A 267 -0.75 -8.12 2.80
N TYR A 268 0.35 -7.63 2.21
CA TYR A 268 1.67 -7.64 2.87
C TYR A 268 1.62 -6.96 4.24
N ILE A 269 1.00 -5.77 4.31
CA ILE A 269 0.88 -4.99 5.55
C ILE A 269 0.05 -5.72 6.59
N THR A 270 -1.10 -6.26 6.21
CA THR A 270 -2.02 -6.91 7.17
C THR A 270 -1.52 -8.24 7.68
N ASP A 271 -0.72 -8.97 6.88
CA ASP A 271 -0.21 -10.30 7.24
C ASP A 271 1.19 -10.25 7.87
N THR A 272 1.95 -9.16 7.70
CA THR A 272 3.31 -9.04 8.25
C THR A 272 3.51 -7.89 9.23
N SER A 273 2.61 -6.91 9.24
CA SER A 273 2.81 -5.65 9.98
C SER A 273 4.09 -4.89 9.60
N LEU A 274 4.57 -5.08 8.35
CA LEU A 274 5.74 -4.40 7.82
C LEU A 274 5.34 -3.39 6.75
N ILE A 275 6.13 -2.31 6.63
CA ILE A 275 5.91 -1.30 5.59
C ILE A 275 6.47 -1.82 4.27
N PRO A 276 5.66 -1.91 3.19
CA PRO A 276 6.14 -2.35 1.89
C PRO A 276 7.15 -1.36 1.31
N LYS A 277 8.16 -1.89 0.63
CA LYS A 277 9.18 -1.10 -0.06
C LYS A 277 8.57 -0.42 -1.28
N GLU A 278 8.74 0.89 -1.40
CA GLU A 278 8.19 1.65 -2.52
C GLU A 278 8.83 1.24 -3.86
N GLY A 279 8.00 1.07 -4.89
CA GLY A 279 8.44 0.77 -6.24
C GLY A 279 8.82 -0.68 -6.53
N VAL A 280 8.66 -1.58 -5.55
CA VAL A 280 8.87 -3.03 -5.72
C VAL A 280 7.70 -3.80 -5.14
N TRP A 281 7.54 -5.04 -5.57
CA TRP A 281 6.57 -5.95 -4.94
C TRP A 281 7.20 -6.59 -3.73
N SER A 282 6.85 -6.09 -2.54
CA SER A 282 7.49 -6.51 -1.29
C SER A 282 7.34 -8.00 -1.01
N PHE A 283 6.23 -8.61 -1.40
CA PHE A 283 6.09 -10.06 -1.33
C PHE A 283 7.13 -10.84 -2.16
N LYS A 284 7.57 -10.32 -3.31
CA LYS A 284 8.62 -10.96 -4.10
C LYS A 284 9.98 -10.90 -3.41
N GLU A 285 10.25 -9.81 -2.70
CA GLU A 285 11.51 -9.63 -1.97
C GLU A 285 11.66 -10.60 -0.79
N ILE A 286 10.54 -11.05 -0.21
CA ILE A 286 10.56 -12.01 0.90
C ILE A 286 10.57 -13.48 0.46
N ILE A 287 10.34 -13.80 -0.83
CA ILE A 287 10.29 -15.18 -1.30
C ILE A 287 11.61 -15.91 -0.96
N GLY A 288 11.47 -17.03 -0.29
CA GLY A 288 12.61 -17.85 0.17
C GLY A 288 13.22 -17.39 1.49
N ASN A 289 12.72 -16.32 2.12
CA ASN A 289 13.10 -15.90 3.47
C ASN A 289 12.11 -16.43 4.51
N TYR A 290 12.52 -16.45 5.76
CA TYR A 290 11.63 -16.79 6.87
C TYR A 290 10.94 -15.55 7.42
N VAL A 291 9.61 -15.56 7.52
CA VAL A 291 8.79 -14.46 8.06
C VAL A 291 8.20 -14.92 9.40
N PRO A 292 8.88 -14.67 10.53
CA PRO A 292 8.52 -15.27 11.84
C PRO A 292 7.15 -14.86 12.36
N TYR A 293 6.65 -13.70 11.97
CA TYR A 293 5.41 -13.09 12.48
C TYR A 293 4.30 -12.96 11.40
N SER A 294 4.28 -13.85 10.39
CA SER A 294 3.06 -14.05 9.61
C SER A 294 1.99 -14.76 10.44
N TYR A 295 0.72 -14.63 10.08
CA TYR A 295 -0.35 -15.41 10.71
C TYR A 295 -0.03 -16.90 10.73
N ALA A 296 0.31 -17.48 9.57
CA ALA A 296 0.54 -18.91 9.47
C ALA A 296 1.67 -19.38 10.37
N ASN A 297 2.83 -18.72 10.36
CA ASN A 297 3.97 -19.13 11.18
C ASN A 297 3.73 -18.99 12.68
N VAL A 298 2.98 -17.97 13.12
CA VAL A 298 2.63 -17.81 14.53
C VAL A 298 1.60 -18.85 14.97
N PHE A 299 0.54 -19.05 14.17
CA PHE A 299 -0.51 -20.01 14.52
C PHE A 299 -0.02 -21.46 14.43
N GLU A 300 0.91 -21.79 13.52
CA GLU A 300 1.57 -23.09 13.48
C GLU A 300 2.29 -23.40 14.80
N LYS A 301 3.07 -22.45 15.33
CA LYS A 301 3.72 -22.57 16.66
C LYS A 301 2.72 -22.79 17.79
N MET A 302 1.49 -22.32 17.65
CA MET A 302 0.39 -22.55 18.60
C MET A 302 -0.37 -23.86 18.35
N GLY A 303 0.03 -24.65 17.33
CA GLY A 303 -0.54 -25.96 16.99
C GLY A 303 -1.77 -25.91 16.09
N TYR A 304 -1.94 -24.86 15.30
CA TYR A 304 -3.01 -24.74 14.31
C TYR A 304 -2.57 -25.25 12.94
N SER A 305 -3.51 -25.82 12.18
CA SER A 305 -3.36 -25.98 10.74
C SER A 305 -3.74 -24.68 10.03
N SER A 306 -3.00 -24.30 8.98
CA SER A 306 -3.23 -23.05 8.24
C SER A 306 -3.51 -23.31 6.76
N ASN A 307 -4.58 -22.72 6.25
CA ASN A 307 -5.00 -22.83 4.87
C ASN A 307 -5.21 -21.44 4.26
N ALA A 308 -4.68 -21.20 3.06
CA ALA A 308 -4.87 -19.97 2.32
C ALA A 308 -5.72 -20.21 1.06
N TYR A 309 -6.60 -19.25 0.75
CA TYR A 309 -7.55 -19.33 -0.35
C TYR A 309 -7.59 -18.01 -1.13
N HIS A 310 -7.67 -18.13 -2.47
CA HIS A 310 -7.82 -16.99 -3.35
C HIS A 310 -8.58 -17.37 -4.62
N ASN A 311 -9.64 -16.63 -4.94
CA ASN A 311 -10.46 -16.94 -6.11
C ASN A 311 -10.00 -16.26 -7.42
N HIS A 312 -8.68 -16.00 -7.52
CA HIS A 312 -8.02 -15.58 -8.74
C HIS A 312 -6.82 -16.50 -9.05
N THR A 313 -6.07 -16.21 -10.12
CA THR A 313 -4.93 -17.01 -10.58
C THR A 313 -3.86 -17.13 -9.48
N ALA A 314 -3.49 -18.35 -9.13
CA ALA A 314 -2.55 -18.67 -8.07
C ALA A 314 -1.19 -17.99 -8.21
N THR A 315 -0.72 -17.81 -9.46
CA THR A 315 0.60 -17.24 -9.76
C THR A 315 0.59 -15.72 -9.91
N TYR A 316 -0.58 -15.08 -9.85
CA TYR A 316 -0.66 -13.62 -9.91
C TYR A 316 0.05 -13.00 -8.70
N TYR A 317 0.89 -12.00 -8.89
CA TYR A 317 1.83 -11.46 -7.90
C TYR A 317 2.88 -12.47 -7.38
N GLU A 318 3.05 -13.64 -8.01
CA GLU A 318 3.83 -14.78 -7.48
C GLU A 318 3.29 -15.27 -6.12
N ARG A 319 1.97 -15.22 -5.94
CA ARG A 319 1.29 -15.56 -4.68
C ARG A 319 1.53 -17.01 -4.25
N ASP A 320 1.61 -17.92 -5.21
CA ASP A 320 1.99 -19.33 -4.97
C ASP A 320 3.29 -19.48 -4.20
N LYS A 321 4.27 -18.62 -4.43
CA LYS A 321 5.57 -18.65 -3.78
C LYS A 321 5.61 -17.93 -2.44
N TYR A 322 4.97 -16.74 -2.35
CA TYR A 322 5.03 -16.01 -1.10
C TYR A 322 4.11 -16.58 -0.03
N ILE A 323 2.98 -17.19 -0.39
CA ILE A 323 2.12 -17.90 0.56
C ILE A 323 2.87 -19.06 1.21
N GLU A 324 3.70 -19.79 0.43
CA GLU A 324 4.61 -20.80 0.99
C GLU A 324 5.63 -20.18 1.95
N THR A 325 6.24 -19.06 1.55
CA THR A 325 7.18 -18.30 2.40
C THR A 325 6.54 -17.81 3.70
N MET A 326 5.26 -17.42 3.65
CA MET A 326 4.48 -17.02 4.83
C MET A 326 4.14 -18.17 5.77
N GLY A 327 4.39 -19.44 5.37
CA GLY A 327 4.25 -20.60 6.21
C GLY A 327 2.87 -21.29 6.18
N TYR A 328 2.00 -20.97 5.21
CA TYR A 328 0.72 -21.66 5.08
C TYR A 328 0.88 -23.12 4.68
N ASN A 329 0.16 -24.04 5.36
CA ASN A 329 0.23 -25.48 5.09
C ASN A 329 -0.37 -25.84 3.73
N SER A 330 -1.34 -25.07 3.24
CA SER A 330 -1.94 -25.27 1.92
C SER A 330 -2.35 -23.94 1.28
N TYR A 331 -2.31 -23.93 -0.04
CA TYR A 331 -2.81 -22.80 -0.85
C TYR A 331 -3.69 -23.32 -1.98
N LEU A 332 -4.95 -22.89 -2.01
CA LEU A 332 -5.91 -23.24 -3.04
C LEU A 332 -6.42 -21.99 -3.76
N ALA A 333 -6.14 -21.91 -5.06
CA ALA A 333 -6.54 -20.83 -5.93
C ALA A 333 -6.80 -21.34 -7.35
N VAL A 334 -7.16 -20.45 -8.29
CA VAL A 334 -7.32 -20.82 -9.70
C VAL A 334 -5.96 -21.23 -10.28
N GLY A 335 -5.89 -22.45 -10.79
CA GLY A 335 -4.65 -23.08 -11.27
C GLY A 335 -3.99 -24.03 -10.26
N THR A 336 -4.47 -24.07 -9.01
CA THR A 336 -4.04 -25.08 -8.02
C THR A 336 -5.19 -25.98 -7.56
N GLY A 337 -6.34 -25.92 -8.23
CA GLY A 337 -7.45 -26.86 -8.03
C GLY A 337 -8.79 -26.21 -7.68
N LEU A 338 -8.87 -24.91 -7.42
CA LEU A 338 -10.12 -24.22 -7.11
C LEU A 338 -11.08 -24.25 -8.31
N GLU A 339 -10.56 -24.20 -9.53
CA GLU A 339 -11.32 -24.33 -10.79
C GLU A 339 -12.08 -25.66 -10.93
N ASN A 340 -11.72 -26.68 -10.14
CA ASN A 340 -12.45 -27.95 -10.11
C ASN A 340 -13.62 -27.93 -9.11
N ARG A 341 -13.74 -26.88 -8.29
CA ARG A 341 -14.71 -26.76 -7.20
C ARG A 341 -15.75 -25.67 -7.44
N MET A 342 -15.42 -24.67 -8.26
CA MET A 342 -16.32 -23.55 -8.58
C MET A 342 -16.12 -23.06 -10.01
N ASP A 343 -17.09 -22.30 -10.52
CA ASP A 343 -16.95 -21.62 -11.81
C ASP A 343 -15.97 -20.44 -11.70
N THR A 344 -14.88 -20.53 -12.44
CA THR A 344 -13.81 -19.51 -12.51
C THR A 344 -13.74 -18.80 -13.85
N SER A 345 -14.79 -18.86 -14.65
CA SER A 345 -14.87 -18.22 -15.98
C SER A 345 -15.26 -16.75 -15.92
N ASN A 346 -15.67 -16.26 -14.76
CA ASN A 346 -16.13 -14.89 -14.56
C ASN A 346 -15.00 -14.00 -14.05
N TRP A 347 -15.10 -12.70 -14.31
CA TRP A 347 -14.22 -11.73 -13.69
C TRP A 347 -15.00 -10.58 -13.03
N PRO A 348 -14.74 -10.29 -11.76
CA PRO A 348 -14.07 -11.16 -10.77
C PRO A 348 -14.89 -12.41 -10.46
N ASN A 349 -14.21 -13.44 -9.91
CA ASN A 349 -14.87 -14.65 -9.44
C ASN A 349 -15.63 -14.41 -8.12
N SER A 350 -16.54 -15.30 -7.79
CA SER A 350 -17.40 -15.19 -6.61
C SER A 350 -16.68 -15.55 -5.32
N ASP A 351 -16.67 -14.64 -4.34
CA ASP A 351 -16.20 -14.91 -2.97
C ASP A 351 -17.11 -15.90 -2.26
N TYR A 352 -18.44 -15.83 -2.52
CA TYR A 352 -19.41 -16.78 -1.97
C TYR A 352 -19.11 -18.20 -2.40
N GLU A 353 -18.91 -18.45 -3.70
CA GLU A 353 -18.60 -19.78 -4.20
C GLU A 353 -17.25 -20.29 -3.68
N MET A 354 -16.25 -19.42 -3.56
CA MET A 354 -14.95 -19.79 -2.96
C MET A 354 -15.14 -20.26 -1.52
N MET A 355 -15.73 -19.46 -0.65
CA MET A 355 -15.90 -19.85 0.76
C MET A 355 -16.77 -21.08 0.91
N LYS A 356 -17.90 -21.15 0.22
CA LYS A 356 -18.80 -22.29 0.24
C LYS A 356 -18.10 -23.62 -0.07
N THR A 357 -17.18 -23.63 -1.02
CA THR A 357 -16.53 -24.85 -1.49
C THR A 357 -15.24 -25.20 -0.74
N THR A 358 -14.72 -24.27 0.09
CA THR A 358 -13.45 -24.44 0.80
C THR A 358 -13.59 -24.60 2.32
N ILE A 359 -14.71 -24.21 2.90
CA ILE A 359 -14.95 -24.30 4.36
C ILE A 359 -14.76 -25.74 4.88
N ASP A 360 -15.14 -26.75 4.10
CA ASP A 360 -15.00 -28.16 4.47
C ASP A 360 -13.55 -28.64 4.60
N ASP A 361 -12.60 -27.90 4.03
CA ASP A 361 -11.17 -28.25 4.09
C ASP A 361 -10.61 -28.11 5.52
N TYR A 362 -11.21 -27.28 6.37
CA TYR A 362 -10.68 -26.99 7.69
C TYR A 362 -11.69 -27.04 8.84
N ILE A 363 -12.99 -26.90 8.57
CA ILE A 363 -14.00 -26.73 9.63
C ILE A 363 -14.03 -27.89 10.64
N ASN A 364 -13.60 -29.07 10.23
CA ASN A 364 -13.55 -30.26 11.08
C ASN A 364 -12.22 -30.41 11.84
N ASN A 365 -11.21 -29.60 11.57
CA ASN A 365 -9.96 -29.64 12.30
C ASN A 365 -10.16 -29.17 13.74
N GLU A 366 -9.38 -29.69 14.67
CA GLU A 366 -9.45 -29.32 16.08
C GLU A 366 -9.14 -27.84 16.27
N LYS A 367 -8.03 -27.38 15.66
CA LYS A 367 -7.60 -25.99 15.60
C LYS A 367 -7.23 -25.62 14.19
N PHE A 368 -7.82 -24.57 13.66
CA PHE A 368 -7.53 -24.10 12.32
C PHE A 368 -7.36 -22.58 12.26
N MET A 369 -6.54 -22.17 11.32
CA MET A 369 -6.43 -20.83 10.82
C MET A 369 -6.73 -20.87 9.31
N ALA A 370 -7.70 -20.09 8.83
CA ALA A 370 -8.00 -19.94 7.41
C ALA A 370 -7.79 -18.48 6.98
N TYR A 371 -7.10 -18.31 5.87
CA TYR A 371 -6.85 -17.01 5.27
C TYR A 371 -7.55 -16.91 3.92
N TYR A 372 -8.30 -15.84 3.71
CA TYR A 372 -9.00 -15.58 2.47
C TYR A 372 -8.59 -14.23 1.91
N MET A 373 -8.05 -14.21 0.68
CA MET A 373 -7.96 -13.02 -0.13
C MET A 373 -9.10 -13.03 -1.16
N THR A 374 -10.02 -12.07 -1.05
CA THR A 374 -11.21 -12.00 -1.89
C THR A 374 -10.99 -11.16 -3.16
N VAL A 375 -11.89 -11.25 -4.14
CA VAL A 375 -11.80 -10.44 -5.37
C VAL A 375 -13.13 -9.86 -5.84
N SER A 376 -14.27 -10.22 -5.26
CA SER A 376 -15.58 -9.76 -5.75
C SER A 376 -15.70 -8.25 -5.77
N GLY A 377 -15.06 -7.56 -4.81
CA GLY A 377 -15.01 -6.10 -4.71
C GLY A 377 -14.10 -5.40 -5.71
N HIS A 378 -13.46 -6.14 -6.65
CA HIS A 378 -12.52 -5.55 -7.60
C HIS A 378 -13.22 -4.60 -8.59
N MET A 379 -12.55 -3.52 -8.96
CA MET A 379 -13.04 -2.61 -9.99
C MET A 379 -12.99 -3.28 -11.38
N ASN A 380 -13.73 -2.87 -12.44
CA ASN A 380 -14.60 -1.70 -12.57
C ASN A 380 -16.02 -2.00 -12.07
N TYR A 381 -16.58 -1.11 -11.30
CA TYR A 381 -17.90 -1.26 -10.70
C TYR A 381 -19.05 -1.02 -11.70
N THR A 382 -19.04 -1.76 -12.79
CA THR A 382 -20.07 -1.71 -13.85
C THR A 382 -20.56 -3.12 -14.16
N LYS A 383 -21.76 -3.24 -14.73
CA LYS A 383 -22.31 -4.56 -15.12
C LYS A 383 -21.47 -5.29 -16.17
N MET A 384 -20.65 -4.59 -16.93
CA MET A 384 -19.74 -5.20 -17.92
C MET A 384 -18.35 -5.46 -17.37
N GLY A 385 -17.90 -4.67 -16.39
CA GLY A 385 -16.56 -4.74 -15.84
C GLY A 385 -16.41 -5.63 -14.61
N ASN A 386 -17.54 -5.98 -13.95
CA ASN A 386 -17.53 -6.82 -12.76
C ASN A 386 -18.72 -7.78 -12.77
N ALA A 387 -18.44 -9.06 -12.82
CA ALA A 387 -19.46 -10.11 -12.89
C ALA A 387 -20.34 -10.15 -11.63
N MET A 388 -19.80 -9.81 -10.45
CA MET A 388 -20.55 -9.78 -9.19
C MET A 388 -21.44 -8.54 -9.11
N THR A 389 -21.01 -7.41 -9.69
CA THR A 389 -21.90 -6.26 -9.95
C THR A 389 -23.07 -6.66 -10.83
N TYR A 390 -22.84 -7.38 -11.94
CA TYR A 390 -23.90 -7.85 -12.81
C TYR A 390 -24.87 -8.81 -12.07
N LYS A 391 -24.32 -9.79 -11.35
CA LYS A 391 -25.06 -10.81 -10.59
C LYS A 391 -26.00 -10.22 -9.55
N ASN A 392 -25.56 -9.19 -8.84
CA ASN A 392 -26.29 -8.59 -7.73
C ASN A 392 -27.00 -7.26 -8.08
N TRP A 393 -27.00 -6.85 -9.35
CA TRP A 393 -27.51 -5.56 -9.80
C TRP A 393 -28.95 -5.26 -9.40
N GLU A 394 -29.82 -6.27 -9.45
CA GLU A 394 -31.24 -6.10 -9.14
C GLU A 394 -31.49 -5.60 -7.71
N GLN A 395 -30.56 -5.84 -6.78
CA GLN A 395 -30.68 -5.41 -5.39
C GLN A 395 -30.34 -3.92 -5.19
N VAL A 396 -29.64 -3.30 -6.15
CA VAL A 396 -29.13 -1.93 -6.03
C VAL A 396 -29.65 -0.97 -7.10
N LYS A 397 -30.29 -1.47 -8.16
CA LYS A 397 -30.65 -0.68 -9.36
C LYS A 397 -31.51 0.56 -9.04
N ASP A 398 -32.38 0.45 -8.05
CA ASP A 398 -33.35 1.51 -7.69
C ASP A 398 -32.79 2.46 -6.59
N LEU A 399 -31.56 2.24 -6.12
CA LEU A 399 -30.94 3.13 -5.13
C LEU A 399 -30.60 4.49 -5.75
N PRO A 400 -30.64 5.58 -4.96
CA PRO A 400 -30.46 6.96 -5.46
C PRO A 400 -28.99 7.35 -5.63
N TYR A 401 -28.14 6.45 -6.13
CA TYR A 401 -26.70 6.64 -6.30
C TYR A 401 -26.31 6.55 -7.77
N SER A 402 -25.12 7.03 -8.10
CA SER A 402 -24.50 6.86 -9.42
C SER A 402 -24.34 5.37 -9.81
N GLU A 403 -24.17 5.08 -11.09
CA GLU A 403 -24.06 3.69 -11.55
C GLU A 403 -22.87 2.96 -10.94
N ARG A 404 -21.70 3.64 -10.80
CA ARG A 404 -20.52 3.03 -10.20
C ARG A 404 -20.66 2.83 -8.71
N ALA A 405 -21.24 3.78 -7.98
CA ALA A 405 -21.54 3.63 -6.57
C ALA A 405 -22.48 2.44 -6.31
N LYS A 406 -23.56 2.29 -7.11
CA LYS A 406 -24.43 1.10 -7.07
C LYS A 406 -23.67 -0.18 -7.43
N GLY A 407 -22.81 -0.13 -8.44
CA GLY A 407 -21.99 -1.26 -8.85
C GLY A 407 -21.04 -1.74 -7.76
N TYR A 408 -20.43 -0.82 -7.02
CA TYR A 408 -19.59 -1.12 -5.87
C TYR A 408 -20.37 -1.82 -4.73
N LEU A 409 -21.57 -1.32 -4.42
CA LEU A 409 -22.46 -1.99 -3.44
C LEU A 409 -22.82 -3.40 -3.92
N ALA A 410 -23.21 -3.56 -5.18
CA ALA A 410 -23.57 -4.85 -5.75
C ALA A 410 -22.43 -5.87 -5.72
N ALA A 411 -21.19 -5.44 -6.00
CA ALA A 411 -20.01 -6.30 -5.94
C ALA A 411 -19.78 -6.84 -4.53
N ASN A 412 -19.94 -6.01 -3.50
CA ASN A 412 -19.71 -6.37 -2.11
C ASN A 412 -20.86 -7.15 -1.44
N ILE A 413 -22.05 -7.21 -2.04
CA ILE A 413 -23.11 -8.15 -1.63
C ILE A 413 -22.61 -9.60 -1.76
N GLU A 414 -21.67 -9.86 -2.66
CA GLU A 414 -21.09 -11.19 -2.81
C GLU A 414 -20.20 -11.58 -1.63
N LEU A 415 -19.40 -10.64 -1.11
CA LEU A 415 -18.65 -10.83 0.12
C LEU A 415 -19.57 -11.06 1.33
N ASP A 416 -20.67 -10.30 1.43
CA ASP A 416 -21.66 -10.49 2.49
C ASP A 416 -22.28 -11.89 2.48
N LYS A 417 -22.63 -12.39 1.29
CA LYS A 417 -23.13 -13.78 1.12
C LYS A 417 -22.08 -14.81 1.54
N ALA A 418 -20.80 -14.57 1.21
CA ALA A 418 -19.71 -15.43 1.61
C ALA A 418 -19.58 -15.50 3.13
N VAL A 419 -19.64 -14.35 3.81
CA VAL A 419 -19.64 -14.28 5.28
C VAL A 419 -20.89 -14.96 5.86
N GLY A 420 -22.05 -14.77 5.25
CA GLY A 420 -23.30 -15.45 5.67
C GLY A 420 -23.20 -16.97 5.59
N GLU A 421 -22.64 -17.52 4.52
CA GLU A 421 -22.37 -18.97 4.38
C GLU A 421 -21.40 -19.46 5.44
N LEU A 422 -20.32 -18.69 5.68
CA LEU A 422 -19.33 -19.00 6.70
C LEU A 422 -19.98 -19.09 8.09
N LEU A 423 -20.77 -18.09 8.48
CA LEU A 423 -21.48 -18.07 9.78
C LEU A 423 -22.40 -19.26 9.92
N ASN A 424 -23.21 -19.56 8.88
CA ASN A 424 -24.12 -20.70 8.86
C ASN A 424 -23.38 -22.05 9.03
N ARG A 425 -22.26 -22.23 8.31
CA ARG A 425 -21.47 -23.48 8.39
C ARG A 425 -20.77 -23.64 9.75
N LEU A 426 -20.26 -22.54 10.33
CA LEU A 426 -19.71 -22.55 11.69
C LEU A 426 -20.76 -22.88 12.74
N GLU A 427 -21.97 -22.35 12.60
CA GLU A 427 -23.10 -22.68 13.49
C GLU A 427 -23.49 -24.14 13.40
N GLN A 428 -23.65 -24.67 12.18
CA GLN A 428 -23.96 -26.09 11.95
C GLN A 428 -22.89 -27.04 12.50
N ALA A 429 -21.62 -26.63 12.45
CA ALA A 429 -20.50 -27.39 13.01
C ALA A 429 -20.34 -27.20 14.53
N GLY A 430 -21.13 -26.33 15.18
CA GLY A 430 -21.01 -26.01 16.60
C GLY A 430 -19.74 -25.25 16.95
N LYS A 431 -19.13 -24.55 15.98
CA LYS A 431 -17.84 -23.84 16.11
C LYS A 431 -17.98 -22.31 16.10
N LEU A 432 -19.21 -21.78 16.04
CA LEU A 432 -19.45 -20.35 15.92
C LEU A 432 -18.84 -19.55 17.09
N GLU A 433 -19.03 -20.05 18.32
CA GLU A 433 -18.46 -19.43 19.53
C GLU A 433 -16.95 -19.64 19.65
N ASP A 434 -16.42 -20.70 19.03
CA ASP A 434 -14.99 -21.08 19.11
C ASP A 434 -14.19 -20.55 17.91
N THR A 435 -14.76 -19.63 17.11
CA THR A 435 -14.10 -19.07 15.95
C THR A 435 -14.14 -17.54 16.01
N VAL A 436 -13.01 -16.93 15.68
CA VAL A 436 -12.86 -15.48 15.49
C VAL A 436 -12.78 -15.19 14.01
N ILE A 437 -13.58 -14.26 13.54
CA ILE A 437 -13.55 -13.75 12.17
C ILE A 437 -12.92 -12.36 12.20
N VAL A 438 -11.87 -12.17 11.43
CA VAL A 438 -11.16 -10.90 11.24
C VAL A 438 -11.32 -10.47 9.79
N ILE A 439 -11.79 -9.24 9.54
CA ILE A 439 -11.91 -8.70 8.19
C ILE A 439 -11.28 -7.32 8.13
N SER A 440 -10.33 -7.13 7.21
CA SER A 440 -9.75 -5.82 6.85
C SER A 440 -9.79 -5.63 5.34
N GLY A 441 -9.73 -4.39 4.87
CA GLY A 441 -9.59 -4.10 3.44
C GLY A 441 -8.11 -4.00 3.05
N ASP A 442 -7.78 -4.37 1.82
CA ASP A 442 -6.46 -4.19 1.23
C ASP A 442 -6.17 -2.72 0.89
N HIS A 443 -7.14 -2.02 0.33
CA HIS A 443 -7.11 -0.60 -0.01
C HIS A 443 -8.53 -0.01 -0.15
N TYR A 444 -8.62 1.32 -0.23
CA TYR A 444 -9.90 1.97 -0.50
C TYR A 444 -10.39 1.68 -1.93
N PRO A 445 -11.71 1.80 -2.22
CA PRO A 445 -12.26 1.55 -3.56
C PRO A 445 -11.87 2.65 -4.56
N TYR A 446 -10.63 2.61 -5.05
CA TYR A 446 -10.07 3.63 -5.94
C TYR A 446 -10.68 3.63 -7.36
N GLY A 447 -11.55 2.68 -7.67
CA GLY A 447 -12.43 2.71 -8.84
C GLY A 447 -13.58 3.70 -8.72
N LEU A 448 -13.82 4.28 -7.51
CA LEU A 448 -14.77 5.37 -7.27
C LEU A 448 -14.04 6.72 -7.18
N THR A 449 -14.69 7.77 -7.66
CA THR A 449 -14.27 9.14 -7.38
C THR A 449 -14.64 9.54 -5.95
N ILE A 450 -14.05 10.62 -5.43
CA ILE A 450 -14.40 11.11 -4.09
C ILE A 450 -15.88 11.52 -3.99
N ASP A 451 -16.47 12.02 -5.07
CA ASP A 451 -17.89 12.35 -5.12
C ASP A 451 -18.76 11.09 -4.99
N GLU A 452 -18.41 10.00 -5.69
CA GLU A 452 -19.11 8.72 -5.60
C GLU A 452 -18.91 8.04 -4.24
N ILE A 453 -17.73 8.19 -3.61
CA ILE A 453 -17.49 7.79 -2.22
C ILE A 453 -18.42 8.57 -1.29
N ASN A 454 -18.55 9.88 -1.50
CA ASN A 454 -19.39 10.74 -0.69
C ASN A 454 -20.88 10.53 -0.90
N GLU A 455 -21.33 10.03 -2.07
CA GLU A 455 -22.72 9.55 -2.25
C GLU A 455 -23.07 8.41 -1.28
N LEU A 456 -22.11 7.54 -0.97
CA LEU A 456 -22.31 6.37 -0.12
C LEU A 456 -21.98 6.62 1.35
N SER A 457 -21.25 7.68 1.64
CA SER A 457 -20.78 7.99 2.99
C SER A 457 -21.85 8.75 3.79
N THR A 458 -21.88 8.50 5.10
CA THR A 458 -22.75 9.24 6.03
C THR A 458 -22.20 10.63 6.40
N TYR A 459 -20.97 10.94 6.01
CA TYR A 459 -20.29 12.23 6.22
C TYR A 459 -19.37 12.54 5.03
N ALA A 460 -19.02 13.80 4.85
CA ALA A 460 -18.11 14.21 3.78
C ALA A 460 -16.69 13.75 4.07
N ARG A 461 -16.11 12.96 3.17
CA ARG A 461 -14.74 12.49 3.21
C ARG A 461 -13.85 13.37 2.34
N ASP A 462 -12.69 13.72 2.84
CA ASP A 462 -11.68 14.45 2.07
C ASP A 462 -10.83 13.51 1.19
N GLU A 463 -10.22 14.10 0.15
CA GLU A 463 -9.40 13.38 -0.84
C GLU A 463 -8.09 12.82 -0.26
N LYS A 464 -7.63 13.32 0.88
CA LYS A 464 -6.32 12.97 1.42
C LYS A 464 -6.39 11.94 2.53
N PHE A 465 -7.17 12.19 3.56
CA PHE A 465 -7.18 11.40 4.78
C PHE A 465 -8.41 10.50 4.90
N GLU A 466 -9.59 11.07 4.71
CA GLU A 466 -10.83 10.36 5.02
C GLU A 466 -11.21 9.30 3.96
N LYS A 467 -10.76 9.45 2.71
CA LYS A 467 -11.05 8.44 1.68
C LYS A 467 -10.42 7.07 1.97
N VAL A 468 -9.32 7.03 2.71
CA VAL A 468 -8.64 5.80 3.13
C VAL A 468 -9.02 5.34 4.53
N LYS A 469 -10.06 5.96 5.12
CA LYS A 469 -10.67 5.48 6.37
C LYS A 469 -11.52 4.26 6.07
N MET A 470 -11.09 3.11 6.56
CA MET A 470 -11.60 1.78 6.22
C MET A 470 -12.13 1.08 7.49
N PRO A 471 -12.96 0.05 7.38
CA PRO A 471 -13.35 -0.75 8.52
C PRO A 471 -12.28 -1.78 8.87
N PHE A 472 -12.22 -2.10 10.14
CA PHE A 472 -11.53 -3.26 10.68
C PHE A 472 -12.51 -3.98 11.58
N LEU A 473 -12.80 -5.25 11.29
CA LEU A 473 -13.78 -6.05 12.00
C LEU A 473 -13.08 -7.21 12.71
N ILE A 474 -13.40 -7.39 13.98
CA ILE A 474 -13.05 -8.59 14.75
C ILE A 474 -14.31 -9.04 15.47
N TRP A 475 -14.76 -10.25 15.19
CA TRP A 475 -15.98 -10.78 15.75
C TRP A 475 -15.83 -12.26 16.11
N SER A 476 -16.54 -12.71 17.14
CA SER A 476 -16.71 -14.13 17.49
C SER A 476 -18.12 -14.35 18.04
N GLY A 477 -18.72 -15.49 17.76
CA GLY A 477 -20.01 -15.87 18.35
C GLY A 477 -20.03 -15.89 19.87
N SER A 478 -18.85 -15.90 20.51
CA SER A 478 -18.72 -15.80 21.96
C SER A 478 -18.82 -14.38 22.53
N MET A 479 -18.77 -13.34 21.67
CA MET A 479 -18.94 -11.95 22.09
C MET A 479 -20.40 -11.68 22.43
N LYS A 480 -20.64 -11.09 23.58
CA LYS A 480 -22.02 -10.81 24.07
C LYS A 480 -22.45 -9.37 23.80
N GLU A 481 -21.46 -8.48 23.74
CA GLU A 481 -21.67 -7.05 23.52
C GLU A 481 -20.55 -6.51 22.63
N PRO A 482 -20.84 -5.50 21.78
CA PRO A 482 -19.81 -4.85 20.96
C PRO A 482 -18.80 -4.10 21.82
N ILE A 483 -17.57 -4.02 21.33
CA ILE A 483 -16.48 -3.29 21.97
C ILE A 483 -16.10 -2.12 21.06
N LYS A 484 -16.38 -0.90 21.52
CA LYS A 484 -16.01 0.32 20.78
C LYS A 484 -14.55 0.68 21.01
N VAL A 485 -13.85 0.96 19.92
CA VAL A 485 -12.45 1.37 19.91
C VAL A 485 -12.33 2.69 19.15
N GLU A 486 -12.20 3.77 19.88
CA GLU A 486 -12.07 5.12 19.33
C GLU A 486 -10.62 5.45 18.93
N LYS A 487 -9.66 4.67 19.43
CA LYS A 487 -8.25 4.86 19.15
C LYS A 487 -7.97 4.74 17.66
N ILE A 488 -7.12 5.65 17.18
CA ILE A 488 -6.68 5.68 15.78
C ILE A 488 -5.75 4.49 15.52
N GLY A 489 -5.98 3.77 14.42
CA GLY A 489 -5.17 2.65 13.99
C GLY A 489 -5.09 2.54 12.47
N SER A 490 -4.23 1.65 11.99
CA SER A 490 -4.03 1.42 10.57
C SER A 490 -3.88 -0.06 10.23
N SER A 491 -3.83 -0.37 8.94
CA SER A 491 -3.59 -1.74 8.46
C SER A 491 -2.31 -2.38 9.01
N LEU A 492 -1.29 -1.60 9.38
CA LEU A 492 -0.08 -2.09 10.07
C LEU A 492 -0.39 -2.72 11.44
N ASP A 493 -1.45 -2.24 12.10
CA ASP A 493 -1.81 -2.61 13.46
C ASP A 493 -2.68 -3.88 13.53
N VAL A 494 -3.10 -4.41 12.39
CA VAL A 494 -3.99 -5.59 12.29
C VAL A 494 -3.33 -6.82 12.93
N LEU A 495 -2.17 -7.21 12.44
CA LEU A 495 -1.47 -8.40 12.93
C LEU A 495 -1.16 -8.34 14.43
N PRO A 496 -0.47 -7.31 14.97
CA PRO A 496 -0.16 -7.27 16.41
C PRO A 496 -1.40 -7.25 17.29
N THR A 497 -2.50 -6.61 16.86
CA THR A 497 -3.77 -6.61 17.59
C THR A 497 -4.36 -8.02 17.66
N VAL A 498 -4.40 -8.74 16.54
CA VAL A 498 -4.90 -10.12 16.49
C VAL A 498 -4.02 -11.05 17.31
N LEU A 499 -2.70 -10.96 17.18
CA LEU A 499 -1.76 -11.79 17.95
C LEU A 499 -1.92 -11.59 19.45
N ASN A 500 -2.08 -10.34 19.90
CA ASN A 500 -2.32 -10.04 21.32
C ASN A 500 -3.67 -10.61 21.80
N LEU A 501 -4.74 -10.49 21.01
CA LEU A 501 -6.05 -11.05 21.33
C LEU A 501 -6.01 -12.59 21.46
N PHE A 502 -5.19 -13.27 20.69
CA PHE A 502 -5.00 -14.72 20.79
C PHE A 502 -4.01 -15.12 21.89
N GLY A 503 -3.35 -14.16 22.52
CA GLY A 503 -2.29 -14.43 23.51
C GLY A 503 -1.11 -15.18 22.89
N ALA A 504 -0.80 -14.89 21.63
CA ALA A 504 0.34 -15.40 20.94
C ALA A 504 1.64 -14.83 21.49
N GLU A 505 2.72 -15.60 21.38
CA GLU A 505 4.06 -15.13 21.72
C GLU A 505 4.69 -14.42 20.51
N PHE A 506 4.98 -13.12 20.64
CA PHE A 506 5.64 -12.32 19.62
C PHE A 506 6.39 -11.13 20.24
N ASP A 507 7.35 -10.60 19.50
CA ASP A 507 8.07 -9.39 19.89
C ASP A 507 7.53 -8.18 19.13
N SER A 508 6.78 -7.34 19.82
CA SER A 508 6.16 -6.15 19.22
C SER A 508 7.15 -5.10 18.75
N ARG A 509 8.40 -5.14 19.22
CA ARG A 509 9.48 -4.25 18.76
C ARG A 509 9.86 -4.51 17.31
N LEU A 510 9.69 -5.75 16.83
CA LEU A 510 10.02 -6.17 15.46
C LEU A 510 8.91 -5.87 14.44
N LEU A 511 7.76 -5.33 14.89
CA LEU A 511 6.63 -4.97 14.04
C LEU A 511 6.54 -3.46 13.86
N MET A 512 6.15 -2.99 12.68
CA MET A 512 5.93 -1.57 12.42
C MET A 512 4.61 -1.06 13.02
N GLY A 513 3.59 -1.91 13.03
CA GLY A 513 2.32 -1.66 13.70
C GLY A 513 2.37 -1.89 15.21
N ARG A 514 1.28 -1.54 15.86
CA ARG A 514 1.09 -1.71 17.30
C ARG A 514 -0.28 -2.33 17.58
N ASP A 515 -0.41 -3.01 18.69
CA ASP A 515 -1.74 -3.41 19.16
C ASP A 515 -2.60 -2.16 19.42
N ILE A 516 -3.68 -2.00 18.65
CA ILE A 516 -4.59 -0.84 18.78
C ILE A 516 -5.20 -0.78 20.18
N LEU A 517 -5.36 -1.92 20.85
CA LEU A 517 -5.96 -2.03 22.19
C LEU A 517 -4.99 -1.73 23.32
N SER A 518 -3.69 -1.59 23.03
CA SER A 518 -2.67 -1.20 24.01
C SER A 518 -2.72 0.30 24.33
N ASP A 519 -1.87 0.76 25.25
CA ASP A 519 -1.73 2.18 25.62
C ASP A 519 -0.72 2.96 24.75
N THR A 520 -0.12 2.32 23.74
CA THR A 520 0.81 2.98 22.82
C THR A 520 0.18 4.15 22.07
N GLU A 521 0.95 5.21 21.82
CA GLU A 521 0.47 6.36 21.04
C GLU A 521 0.08 5.93 19.60
N PRO A 522 -1.07 6.40 19.08
CA PRO A 522 -1.52 6.06 17.76
C PRO A 522 -0.69 6.77 16.67
N LEU A 523 -0.38 6.04 15.61
CA LEU A 523 0.31 6.59 14.44
C LEU A 523 -0.14 5.90 13.17
N VAL A 524 -0.73 6.66 12.25
CA VAL A 524 -1.05 6.24 10.89
C VAL A 524 -0.10 6.92 9.93
N ILE A 525 0.65 6.17 9.13
CA ILE A 525 1.66 6.67 8.19
C ILE A 525 1.16 6.48 6.76
N PHE A 526 1.32 7.50 5.93
CA PHE A 526 1.02 7.47 4.49
C PHE A 526 2.31 7.29 3.67
N SER A 527 2.20 6.72 2.48
CA SER A 527 3.35 6.52 1.58
C SER A 527 4.08 7.81 1.22
N ASP A 528 3.41 8.96 1.24
CA ASP A 528 4.02 10.28 1.01
C ASP A 528 4.52 10.98 2.28
N ARG A 529 4.62 10.22 3.39
CA ARG A 529 5.05 10.69 4.71
C ARG A 529 4.09 11.66 5.41
N SER A 530 2.87 11.79 4.91
CA SER A 530 1.78 12.34 5.72
C SER A 530 1.44 11.38 6.85
N PHE A 531 0.87 11.88 7.95
CA PHE A 531 0.53 11.03 9.08
C PHE A 531 -0.69 11.54 9.86
N ILE A 532 -1.27 10.65 10.65
CA ILE A 532 -2.35 10.96 11.60
C ILE A 532 -1.92 10.48 12.98
N THR A 533 -2.14 11.30 14.00
CA THR A 533 -1.96 11.01 15.43
C THR A 533 -3.20 11.43 16.21
N ASP A 534 -3.21 11.19 17.51
CA ASP A 534 -4.21 11.75 18.44
C ASP A 534 -4.21 13.29 18.48
N LYS A 535 -3.10 13.93 18.13
CA LYS A 535 -2.93 15.40 18.12
C LYS A 535 -3.46 16.05 16.85
N GLY A 536 -3.45 15.34 15.71
CA GLY A 536 -3.89 15.90 14.42
C GLY A 536 -3.40 15.13 13.22
N LYS A 537 -3.61 15.74 12.05
CA LYS A 537 -3.25 15.21 10.73
C LYS A 537 -2.19 16.11 10.08
N TYR A 538 -1.08 15.54 9.66
CA TYR A 538 -0.04 16.25 8.92
C TYR A 538 -0.05 15.86 7.44
N ASN A 539 -0.16 16.83 6.56
CA ASN A 539 -0.05 16.64 5.12
C ASN A 539 1.35 17.05 4.63
N ALA A 540 2.19 16.08 4.33
CA ALA A 540 3.56 16.33 3.85
C ALA A 540 3.62 17.02 2.49
N VAL A 541 2.55 16.95 1.67
CA VAL A 541 2.51 17.62 0.37
C VAL A 541 2.23 19.10 0.51
N THR A 542 1.33 19.50 1.40
CA THR A 542 1.02 20.92 1.66
C THR A 542 1.86 21.50 2.79
N GLU A 543 2.54 20.66 3.57
CA GLU A 543 3.30 21.02 4.78
C GLU A 543 2.37 21.63 5.86
N GLU A 544 1.11 21.20 5.89
CA GLU A 544 0.06 21.70 6.78
C GLU A 544 -0.26 20.69 7.85
N PHE A 545 -0.37 21.16 9.10
CA PHE A 545 -0.86 20.37 10.22
C PHE A 545 -2.28 20.82 10.58
N ILE A 546 -3.21 19.88 10.64
CA ILE A 546 -4.62 20.09 11.00
C ILE A 546 -4.82 19.47 12.38
N PRO A 547 -4.96 20.27 13.45
CA PRO A 547 -5.16 19.74 14.81
C PRO A 547 -6.55 19.11 14.96
N ASN A 548 -6.66 18.07 15.78
CA ASN A 548 -7.94 17.41 16.10
C ASN A 548 -8.85 18.27 16.98
N ASN A 549 -8.31 19.23 17.71
CA ASN A 549 -9.04 20.17 18.56
C ASN A 549 -8.80 21.60 18.10
N GLU A 550 -9.84 22.44 18.11
CA GLU A 550 -9.79 23.87 17.76
C GLU A 550 -8.92 24.75 18.70
N LYS A 551 -8.35 24.19 19.76
CA LYS A 551 -7.37 24.90 20.58
C LYS A 551 -6.03 24.86 19.85
N GLU A 552 -5.42 26.03 19.60
CA GLU A 552 -4.08 26.18 19.06
C GLU A 552 -3.12 25.15 19.65
N VAL A 553 -2.82 24.12 18.90
CA VAL A 553 -1.69 23.26 19.18
C VAL A 553 -0.49 24.00 18.57
N THR A 554 0.27 24.67 19.41
CA THR A 554 1.59 25.15 19.01
C THR A 554 2.44 23.90 18.79
N LEU A 555 2.48 23.41 17.56
CA LEU A 555 3.44 22.38 17.17
C LEU A 555 4.80 23.07 17.19
N TYR A 556 5.48 23.01 18.31
CA TYR A 556 6.89 23.28 18.35
C TYR A 556 7.56 22.09 17.66
N THR A 557 7.57 22.09 16.35
CA THR A 557 8.62 21.38 15.64
C THR A 557 9.88 22.12 16.05
N CYS A 558 10.57 21.63 17.02
CA CYS A 558 12.00 21.80 17.13
C CYS A 558 12.46 21.60 15.72
N GLY A 559 12.77 22.71 15.01
CA GLY A 559 13.05 22.65 13.58
C GLY A 559 14.00 21.52 13.46
N LEU A 560 13.59 20.51 12.72
CA LEU A 560 14.23 19.22 12.63
C LEU A 560 15.72 19.48 12.68
N THR A 561 16.28 19.50 13.88
CA THR A 561 17.71 19.51 14.12
C THR A 561 18.15 18.13 13.74
N VAL A 562 18.04 17.96 12.47
CA VAL A 562 18.05 16.70 11.88
C VAL A 562 19.38 16.54 11.27
N TYR A 563 20.08 15.73 11.93
CA TYR A 563 21.18 15.06 11.29
C TYR A 563 20.73 13.76 10.61
N ASN A 564 19.43 13.39 10.68
CA ASN A 564 18.95 12.12 10.13
C ASN A 564 17.47 12.04 9.81
N TYR A 565 17.09 11.01 9.06
CA TYR A 565 15.75 10.69 8.61
C TYR A 565 14.75 10.68 9.78
N ALA A 566 13.56 11.25 9.59
CA ALA A 566 12.44 11.06 10.49
C ALA A 566 12.04 9.58 10.39
N HIS A 567 12.62 8.77 11.24
CA HIS A 567 12.13 7.43 11.44
C HIS A 567 10.87 7.47 12.31
N ILE A 568 10.17 6.37 12.32
CA ILE A 568 8.90 6.18 13.05
C ILE A 568 9.02 6.63 14.51
N GLY A 569 10.18 6.48 15.14
CA GLY A 569 10.46 6.98 16.49
C GLY A 569 10.34 8.50 16.63
N ASN A 570 10.83 9.29 15.67
CA ASN A 570 10.71 10.76 15.72
C ASN A 570 9.28 11.23 15.45
N LEU A 571 8.49 10.46 14.70
CA LEU A 571 7.06 10.73 14.50
C LEU A 571 6.22 10.40 15.74
N ARG A 572 6.72 9.54 16.66
CA ARG A 572 6.08 9.23 17.94
C ARG A 572 6.32 10.27 19.03
N THR A 573 7.35 11.11 18.88
CA THR A 573 7.69 12.14 19.88
C THR A 573 6.88 13.43 19.66
N TYR A 574 6.13 13.55 18.59
CA TYR A 574 5.30 14.67 18.20
C TYR A 574 3.86 14.26 17.95
#